data_f649f605f24fa18716be54f0d9c907cb
#
_entry.id   f649f605f24fa18716be54f0d9c907cb
#
_cell.length_a   1.000
_cell.length_b   1.000
_cell.length_c   1.000
_cell.angle_alpha   90.00
_cell.angle_beta   90.00
_cell.angle_gamma   90.00
#
_symmetry.space_group_name_H-M   'P 1'
#
loop_
_entity.id
_entity.type
_entity.pdbx_description
1 polymer ?
#
loop_
_entity_poly.entity_id
_entity_poly.type
_entity_poly.pdbx_seq_one_letter_code
_entity_poly.pdbx_strand_id
1 'polypeptide(L)'
;RYIDTPVKRYSSGMYVRLAFAVAAHLEPEILLVDEVLAVGDYTFQDKCLGKMKDVSKEGRTVLFVSHNLHAVRKLCHSAILLEDGMMVKEGEVDQVLTYYMKNNYTETPVVDLPPSENNEPIFGSRLRFFNKLGEAQTIFRLREEWKVRLEFELIELMPHVIAAIGLVTTTDIPIIT
;
A
#
# COMPACT_ATOMS: atom_id res chain seq x y z
N ARG A 1 -13.85 -21.31 -19.80
CA ARG A 1 -13.98 -20.55 -21.06
C ARG A 1 -12.66 -20.34 -21.79
N TYR A 2 -11.53 -20.37 -21.04
CA TYR A 2 -10.18 -20.16 -21.59
C TYR A 2 -9.25 -21.37 -21.42
N ILE A 3 -9.79 -22.52 -21.00
CA ILE A 3 -8.98 -23.70 -20.64
C ILE A 3 -8.24 -24.29 -21.86
N ASP A 4 -8.82 -24.13 -23.06
CA ASP A 4 -8.24 -24.59 -24.34
C ASP A 4 -7.36 -23.51 -25.01
N THR A 5 -7.23 -22.34 -24.38
CA THR A 5 -6.45 -21.24 -24.94
C THR A 5 -4.99 -21.38 -24.52
N PRO A 6 -4.01 -21.40 -25.45
CA PRO A 6 -2.60 -21.43 -25.10
C PRO A 6 -2.23 -20.28 -24.17
N VAL A 7 -1.45 -20.54 -23.11
CA VAL A 7 -1.04 -19.57 -22.08
C VAL A 7 -0.35 -18.33 -22.66
N LYS A 8 0.36 -18.47 -23.79
CA LYS A 8 0.97 -17.34 -24.52
C LYS A 8 -0.02 -16.27 -25.01
N ARG A 9 -1.32 -16.58 -25.03
CA ARG A 9 -2.41 -15.66 -25.43
C ARG A 9 -3.15 -15.08 -24.22
N TYR A 10 -2.71 -15.39 -22.99
CA TYR A 10 -3.31 -14.85 -21.80
C TYR A 10 -2.88 -13.39 -21.58
N SER A 11 -3.78 -12.59 -21.03
CA SER A 11 -3.39 -11.28 -20.49
C SER A 11 -2.43 -11.46 -19.30
N SER A 12 -1.66 -10.43 -18.96
CA SER A 12 -0.79 -10.45 -17.79
C SER A 12 -1.54 -10.88 -16.51
N GLY A 13 -2.73 -10.32 -16.29
CA GLY A 13 -3.58 -10.70 -15.16
C GLY A 13 -4.04 -12.16 -15.17
N MET A 14 -4.38 -12.72 -16.35
CA MET A 14 -4.74 -14.13 -16.46
C MET A 14 -3.55 -15.05 -16.21
N TYR A 15 -2.37 -14.65 -16.70
CA TYR A 15 -1.13 -15.39 -16.49
C TYR A 15 -0.79 -15.48 -14.99
N VAL A 16 -0.82 -14.35 -14.29
CA VAL A 16 -0.54 -14.30 -12.84
C VAL A 16 -1.56 -15.12 -12.05
N ARG A 17 -2.86 -15.03 -12.40
CA ARG A 17 -3.92 -15.83 -11.76
C ARG A 17 -3.70 -17.32 -11.93
N LEU A 18 -3.29 -17.75 -13.13
CA LEU A 18 -2.98 -19.15 -13.38
C LEU A 18 -1.74 -19.60 -12.61
N ALA A 19 -0.66 -18.81 -12.66
CA ALA A 19 0.58 -19.10 -11.93
C ALA A 19 0.32 -19.25 -10.43
N PHE A 20 -0.46 -18.32 -9.85
CA PHE A 20 -0.85 -18.41 -8.46
C PHE A 20 -1.70 -19.65 -8.16
N ALA A 21 -2.70 -19.97 -8.99
CA ALA A 21 -3.52 -21.15 -8.80
C ALA A 21 -2.69 -22.44 -8.82
N VAL A 22 -1.69 -22.52 -9.70
CA VAL A 22 -0.77 -23.66 -9.73
C VAL A 22 0.09 -23.66 -8.45
N ALA A 23 0.72 -22.55 -8.10
CA ALA A 23 1.60 -22.45 -6.92
C ALA A 23 0.88 -22.79 -5.62
N ALA A 24 -0.38 -22.35 -5.47
CA ALA A 24 -1.20 -22.62 -4.27
C ALA A 24 -1.62 -24.10 -4.13
N HIS A 25 -1.54 -24.88 -5.20
CA HIS A 25 -1.82 -26.32 -5.19
C HIS A 25 -0.56 -27.19 -5.17
N LEU A 26 0.61 -26.57 -5.39
CA LEU A 26 1.86 -27.24 -5.07
C LEU A 26 1.96 -27.33 -3.54
N GLU A 27 2.52 -28.42 -3.06
CA GLU A 27 2.66 -28.67 -1.62
C GLU A 27 4.13 -28.51 -1.16
N PRO A 28 4.78 -27.34 -1.36
CA PRO A 28 6.14 -27.13 -0.90
C PRO A 28 6.16 -26.97 0.62
N GLU A 29 7.25 -27.37 1.25
CA GLU A 29 7.48 -27.13 2.68
C GLU A 29 7.68 -25.63 2.97
N ILE A 30 8.31 -24.91 2.01
CA ILE A 30 8.56 -23.46 2.06
C ILE A 30 7.98 -22.82 0.81
N LEU A 31 7.09 -21.87 0.97
CA LEU A 31 6.49 -21.08 -0.11
C LEU A 31 6.96 -19.63 -0.01
N LEU A 32 7.63 -19.16 -1.07
CA LEU A 32 8.02 -17.76 -1.20
C LEU A 32 7.03 -17.04 -2.13
N VAL A 33 6.42 -15.98 -1.63
CA VAL A 33 5.44 -15.16 -2.35
C VAL A 33 5.93 -13.73 -2.37
N ASP A 34 6.22 -13.21 -3.57
CA ASP A 34 6.75 -11.88 -3.80
C ASP A 34 5.72 -11.04 -4.59
N GLU A 35 5.21 -9.97 -4.00
CA GLU A 35 4.28 -8.95 -4.56
C GLU A 35 3.14 -9.42 -5.50
N VAL A 36 3.13 -10.69 -5.90
CA VAL A 36 2.19 -11.26 -6.90
C VAL A 36 0.72 -11.12 -6.48
N LEU A 37 0.46 -10.89 -5.20
CA LEU A 37 -0.90 -10.72 -4.68
C LEU A 37 -1.50 -9.34 -4.97
N ALA A 38 -0.70 -8.38 -5.44
CA ALA A 38 -1.18 -7.06 -5.84
C ALA A 38 -1.87 -7.06 -7.23
N VAL A 39 -1.74 -8.15 -8.00
CA VAL A 39 -2.29 -8.25 -9.36
C VAL A 39 -3.67 -8.89 -9.34
N GLY A 40 -4.66 -8.17 -9.88
CA GLY A 40 -6.03 -8.64 -10.02
C GLY A 40 -7.04 -7.75 -9.32
N ASP A 41 -8.31 -8.16 -9.38
CA ASP A 41 -9.38 -7.49 -8.64
C ASP A 41 -9.35 -7.87 -7.15
N TYR A 42 -9.98 -7.04 -6.33
CA TYR A 42 -10.09 -7.24 -4.88
C TYR A 42 -10.58 -8.64 -4.49
N THR A 43 -11.56 -9.17 -5.22
CA THR A 43 -12.13 -10.51 -4.99
C THR A 43 -11.09 -11.62 -5.17
N PHE A 44 -10.21 -11.47 -6.17
CA PHE A 44 -9.14 -12.42 -6.40
C PHE A 44 -8.05 -12.31 -5.34
N GLN A 45 -7.67 -11.09 -4.98
CA GLN A 45 -6.69 -10.84 -3.91
C GLN A 45 -7.15 -11.48 -2.60
N ASP A 46 -8.42 -11.30 -2.22
CA ASP A 46 -8.96 -11.89 -0.98
C ASP A 46 -8.96 -13.43 -1.01
N LYS A 47 -9.26 -14.04 -2.16
CA LYS A 47 -9.13 -15.50 -2.34
C LYS A 47 -7.69 -15.98 -2.20
N CYS A 48 -6.72 -15.25 -2.74
CA CYS A 48 -5.31 -15.55 -2.63
C CYS A 48 -4.84 -15.49 -1.17
N LEU A 49 -5.22 -14.43 -0.47
CA LEU A 49 -4.93 -14.26 0.97
C LEU A 49 -5.54 -15.39 1.80
N GLY A 50 -6.79 -15.79 1.51
CA GLY A 50 -7.45 -16.92 2.16
C GLY A 50 -6.68 -18.23 1.98
N LYS A 51 -6.27 -18.53 0.74
CA LYS A 51 -5.51 -19.75 0.45
C LYS A 51 -4.14 -19.78 1.13
N MET A 52 -3.42 -18.62 1.17
CA MET A 52 -2.15 -18.50 1.90
C MET A 52 -2.32 -18.82 3.39
N LYS A 53 -3.40 -18.32 3.99
CA LYS A 53 -3.72 -18.60 5.40
C LYS A 53 -3.97 -20.08 5.64
N ASP A 54 -4.62 -20.77 4.71
CA ASP A 54 -4.87 -22.20 4.82
C ASP A 54 -3.55 -23.00 4.72
N VAL A 55 -2.68 -22.65 3.76
CA VAL A 55 -1.35 -23.24 3.60
C VAL A 55 -0.50 -23.08 4.88
N SER A 56 -0.54 -21.89 5.49
CA SER A 56 0.17 -21.64 6.77
C SER A 56 -0.37 -22.47 7.92
N LYS A 57 -1.70 -22.68 7.98
CA LYS A 57 -2.33 -23.54 9.01
C LYS A 57 -1.97 -25.02 8.88
N GLU A 58 -1.62 -25.47 7.68
CA GLU A 58 -1.16 -26.83 7.41
C GLU A 58 0.29 -27.07 7.91
N GLY A 59 0.90 -26.10 8.60
CA GLY A 59 2.25 -26.20 9.16
C GLY A 59 3.37 -25.88 8.18
N ARG A 60 3.07 -25.30 7.02
CA ARG A 60 4.07 -24.92 6.02
C ARG A 60 4.61 -23.53 6.30
N THR A 61 5.85 -23.27 5.95
CA THR A 61 6.48 -21.98 6.07
C THR A 61 6.13 -21.11 4.84
N VAL A 62 5.51 -19.95 5.07
CA VAL A 62 5.22 -18.97 4.03
C VAL A 62 6.08 -17.73 4.27
N LEU A 63 6.94 -17.40 3.31
CA LEU A 63 7.70 -16.15 3.26
C LEU A 63 6.95 -15.20 2.33
N PHE A 64 6.39 -14.13 2.89
CA PHE A 64 5.57 -13.18 2.16
C PHE A 64 6.26 -11.83 2.07
N VAL A 65 6.61 -11.40 0.85
CA VAL A 65 7.19 -10.10 0.58
C VAL A 65 6.12 -9.18 -0.01
N SER A 66 5.88 -8.04 0.61
CA SER A 66 4.88 -7.08 0.12
C SER A 66 5.12 -5.70 0.69
N HIS A 67 4.78 -4.67 -0.08
CA HIS A 67 4.63 -3.29 0.39
C HIS A 67 3.22 -3.02 0.97
N ASN A 68 2.26 -3.92 0.78
CA ASN A 68 0.92 -3.80 1.35
C ASN A 68 0.91 -4.21 2.83
N LEU A 69 1.07 -3.23 3.72
CA LEU A 69 1.15 -3.43 5.17
C LEU A 69 -0.11 -4.09 5.75
N HIS A 70 -1.28 -3.88 5.13
CA HIS A 70 -2.52 -4.54 5.54
C HIS A 70 -2.47 -6.05 5.28
N ALA A 71 -2.00 -6.45 4.11
CA ALA A 71 -1.83 -7.86 3.77
C ALA A 71 -0.80 -8.53 4.70
N VAL A 72 0.33 -7.86 4.96
CA VAL A 72 1.36 -8.33 5.89
C VAL A 72 0.76 -8.54 7.28
N ARG A 73 0.03 -7.56 7.82
CA ARG A 73 -0.63 -7.66 9.14
C ARG A 73 -1.67 -8.78 9.21
N LYS A 74 -2.42 -8.99 8.13
CA LYS A 74 -3.49 -9.99 8.06
C LYS A 74 -2.97 -11.44 7.96
N LEU A 75 -1.80 -11.63 7.33
CA LEU A 75 -1.26 -12.95 7.00
C LEU A 75 -0.12 -13.39 7.91
N CYS A 76 0.73 -12.48 8.35
CA CYS A 76 1.97 -12.81 9.01
C CYS A 76 1.83 -12.72 10.54
N HIS A 77 2.49 -13.61 11.27
CA HIS A 77 2.63 -13.54 12.73
C HIS A 77 3.89 -12.79 13.13
N SER A 78 4.94 -12.94 12.31
CA SER A 78 6.22 -12.26 12.48
C SER A 78 6.61 -11.57 11.17
N ALA A 79 7.45 -10.55 11.27
CA ALA A 79 7.95 -9.82 10.13
C ALA A 79 9.45 -9.52 10.28
N ILE A 80 10.10 -9.32 9.15
CA ILE A 80 11.48 -8.87 9.03
C ILE A 80 11.47 -7.61 8.18
N LEU A 81 12.06 -6.54 8.68
CA LEU A 81 12.31 -5.31 7.93
C LEU A 81 13.73 -5.33 7.38
N LEU A 82 13.85 -5.18 6.08
CA LEU A 82 15.12 -5.05 5.38
C LEU A 82 15.26 -3.63 4.83
N GLU A 83 16.42 -3.01 5.05
CA GLU A 83 16.82 -1.72 4.47
C GLU A 83 18.22 -1.90 3.89
N ASP A 84 18.43 -1.50 2.66
CA ASP A 84 19.71 -1.63 1.93
C ASP A 84 20.32 -3.04 2.00
N GLY A 85 19.47 -4.07 1.97
CA GLY A 85 19.88 -5.47 2.06
C GLY A 85 20.25 -5.97 3.45
N MET A 86 20.11 -5.12 4.47
CA MET A 86 20.43 -5.43 5.86
C MET A 86 19.14 -5.61 6.68
N MET A 87 19.15 -6.58 7.60
CA MET A 87 18.03 -6.75 8.55
C MET A 87 18.10 -5.68 9.64
N VAL A 88 17.11 -4.78 9.65
CA VAL A 88 17.03 -3.66 10.59
C VAL A 88 16.16 -4.02 11.81
N LYS A 89 15.12 -4.78 11.59
CA LYS A 89 14.17 -5.15 12.63
C LYS A 89 13.55 -6.51 12.33
N GLU A 90 13.40 -7.36 13.34
CA GLU A 90 12.56 -8.57 13.28
C GLU A 90 11.70 -8.68 14.52
N GLY A 91 10.64 -9.45 14.45
CA GLY A 91 9.76 -9.75 15.58
C GLY A 91 8.29 -9.87 15.20
N GLU A 92 7.42 -9.66 16.17
CA GLU A 92 5.99 -9.65 15.95
C GLU A 92 5.59 -8.60 14.90
N VAL A 93 4.65 -8.95 14.04
CA VAL A 93 4.26 -8.15 12.87
C VAL A 93 3.89 -6.70 13.25
N ASP A 94 3.07 -6.51 14.30
CA ASP A 94 2.63 -5.17 14.69
C ASP A 94 3.78 -4.29 15.22
N GLN A 95 4.76 -4.88 15.89
CA GLN A 95 5.93 -4.16 16.37
C GLN A 95 6.85 -3.72 15.21
N VAL A 96 7.05 -4.59 14.22
CA VAL A 96 7.86 -4.29 13.04
C VAL A 96 7.17 -3.24 12.17
N LEU A 97 5.86 -3.37 11.93
CA LEU A 97 5.09 -2.40 11.15
C LEU A 97 5.05 -1.02 11.84
N THR A 98 4.90 -0.98 13.16
CA THR A 98 4.96 0.28 13.92
C THR A 98 6.32 0.95 13.78
N TYR A 99 7.40 0.18 13.86
CA TYR A 99 8.76 0.70 13.65
C TYR A 99 8.94 1.23 12.23
N TYR A 100 8.52 0.47 11.21
CA TYR A 100 8.56 0.89 9.81
C TYR A 100 7.81 2.20 9.57
N MET A 101 6.57 2.29 10.08
CA MET A 101 5.76 3.50 9.94
C MET A 101 6.42 4.72 10.61
N LYS A 102 6.95 4.57 11.83
CA LYS A 102 7.61 5.68 12.53
C LYS A 102 8.83 6.22 11.79
N ASN A 103 9.59 5.36 11.13
CA ASN A 103 10.82 5.75 10.46
C ASN A 103 10.59 6.30 9.03
N ASN A 104 9.51 5.86 8.37
CA ASN A 104 9.23 6.24 6.98
C ASN A 104 8.18 7.35 6.82
N TYR A 105 7.41 7.65 7.86
CA TYR A 105 6.47 8.78 7.83
C TYR A 105 7.05 9.95 8.63
N THR A 106 7.36 11.02 7.93
CA THR A 106 7.83 12.26 8.54
C THR A 106 6.69 12.90 9.32
N GLU A 107 6.83 13.00 10.64
CA GLU A 107 5.89 13.74 11.49
C GLU A 107 6.07 15.25 11.30
N THR A 108 6.00 15.74 10.07
CA THR A 108 6.05 17.18 9.79
C THR A 108 4.68 17.68 9.40
N PRO A 109 4.22 18.83 9.93
CA PRO A 109 2.95 19.42 9.54
C PRO A 109 3.00 20.04 8.13
N VAL A 110 4.13 19.90 7.45
CA VAL A 110 4.39 20.40 6.11
C VAL A 110 4.93 19.26 5.26
N VAL A 111 4.28 18.99 4.15
CA VAL A 111 4.70 18.00 3.16
C VAL A 111 4.95 18.74 1.85
N ASP A 112 6.20 18.76 1.41
CA ASP A 112 6.53 19.22 0.07
C ASP A 112 6.15 18.12 -0.93
N LEU A 113 5.38 18.49 -1.95
CA LEU A 113 4.96 17.57 -3.00
C LEU A 113 6.05 17.49 -4.08
N PRO A 114 6.21 16.33 -4.73
CA PRO A 114 7.19 16.22 -5.81
C PRO A 114 6.84 17.18 -6.94
N PRO A 115 7.84 17.75 -7.64
CA PRO A 115 7.59 18.57 -8.80
C PRO A 115 6.88 17.77 -9.90
N SER A 116 6.14 18.47 -10.76
CA SER A 116 5.48 17.81 -11.89
C SER A 116 6.52 17.20 -12.83
N GLU A 117 6.39 15.91 -13.11
CA GLU A 117 7.27 15.21 -14.07
C GLU A 117 6.88 15.48 -15.53
N ASN A 118 5.67 15.99 -15.80
CA ASN A 118 5.06 16.05 -17.13
C ASN A 118 4.80 17.46 -17.66
N ASN A 119 5.44 18.51 -17.13
CA ASN A 119 5.13 19.92 -17.52
C ASN A 119 3.62 20.24 -17.44
N GLU A 120 2.95 19.72 -16.43
CA GLU A 120 1.54 20.01 -16.21
C GLU A 120 1.34 21.50 -15.94
N PRO A 121 0.27 22.13 -16.49
CA PRO A 121 0.04 23.57 -16.33
C PRO A 121 -0.26 23.99 -14.89
N ILE A 122 -0.55 23.02 -14.01
CA ILE A 122 -0.75 23.21 -12.58
C ILE A 122 -0.22 21.98 -11.83
N PHE A 123 0.45 22.22 -10.71
CA PHE A 123 0.86 21.14 -9.81
C PHE A 123 0.82 21.60 -8.35
N GLY A 124 0.53 20.67 -7.46
CA GLY A 124 0.61 20.90 -6.02
C GLY A 124 2.06 21.00 -5.58
N SER A 125 2.42 22.05 -4.86
CA SER A 125 3.78 22.24 -4.36
C SER A 125 3.94 21.87 -2.88
N ARG A 126 2.88 22.09 -2.08
CA ARG A 126 2.95 21.86 -0.64
C ARG A 126 1.61 21.62 0.01
N LEU A 127 1.61 20.71 1.00
CA LEU A 127 0.49 20.52 1.94
C LEU A 127 0.90 20.97 3.33
N ARG A 128 -0.01 21.64 4.04
CA ARG A 128 0.18 22.00 5.45
C ARG A 128 -1.06 21.61 6.24
N PHE A 129 -0.81 21.08 7.45
CA PHE A 129 -1.86 20.61 8.34
C PHE A 129 -1.92 21.49 9.58
N PHE A 130 -3.14 21.87 9.98
CA PHE A 130 -3.40 22.77 11.10
C PHE A 130 -4.53 22.23 11.97
N ASN A 131 -4.45 22.50 13.27
CA ASN A 131 -5.56 22.30 14.18
C ASN A 131 -6.64 23.39 13.99
N LYS A 132 -7.72 23.31 14.77
CA LYS A 132 -8.81 24.29 14.76
C LYS A 132 -8.33 25.72 15.00
N LEU A 133 -7.31 25.90 15.84
CA LEU A 133 -6.74 27.21 16.21
C LEU A 133 -5.81 27.78 15.11
N GLY A 134 -5.49 27.00 14.07
CA GLY A 134 -4.57 27.41 13.02
C GLY A 134 -3.09 27.17 13.37
N GLU A 135 -2.81 26.38 14.38
CA GLU A 135 -1.47 25.96 14.73
C GLU A 135 -1.10 24.70 13.94
N ALA A 136 0.15 24.63 13.48
CA ALA A 136 0.64 23.46 12.74
C ALA A 136 0.65 22.20 13.63
N GLN A 137 0.03 21.14 13.15
CA GLN A 137 -0.15 19.90 13.90
C GLN A 137 -0.04 18.69 12.96
N THR A 138 0.54 17.59 13.44
CA THR A 138 0.75 16.35 12.68
C THR A 138 -0.16 15.21 13.12
N ILE A 139 -0.60 15.23 14.39
CA ILE A 139 -1.42 14.18 14.98
C ILE A 139 -2.79 14.77 15.34
N PHE A 140 -3.84 14.20 14.77
CA PHE A 140 -5.22 14.60 15.01
C PHE A 140 -5.98 13.46 15.66
N ARG A 141 -6.82 13.78 16.63
CA ARG A 141 -7.71 12.80 17.27
C ARG A 141 -8.98 12.60 16.45
N LEU A 142 -9.58 11.45 16.58
CA LEU A 142 -10.87 11.19 15.95
C LEU A 142 -11.90 12.25 16.42
N ARG A 143 -12.63 12.85 15.46
CA ARG A 143 -13.58 13.94 15.64
C ARG A 143 -12.95 15.30 16.00
N GLU A 144 -11.65 15.44 15.96
CA GLU A 144 -10.99 16.74 16.06
C GLU A 144 -11.15 17.51 14.73
N GLU A 145 -11.49 18.79 14.82
CA GLU A 145 -11.52 19.66 13.65
C GLU A 145 -10.10 20.02 13.24
N TRP A 146 -9.79 19.86 11.97
CA TRP A 146 -8.50 20.17 11.39
C TRP A 146 -8.64 20.82 10.02
N LYS A 147 -7.60 21.47 9.55
CA LYS A 147 -7.56 22.15 8.26
C LYS A 147 -6.36 21.71 7.45
N VAL A 148 -6.54 21.56 6.16
CA VAL A 148 -5.46 21.35 5.19
C VAL A 148 -5.36 22.57 4.30
N ARG A 149 -4.14 23.07 4.11
CA ARG A 149 -3.82 24.07 3.10
C ARG A 149 -3.01 23.39 2.01
N LEU A 150 -3.55 23.40 0.79
CA LEU A 150 -2.84 22.98 -0.40
C LEU A 150 -2.27 24.23 -1.08
N GLU A 151 -0.98 24.27 -1.28
CA GLU A 151 -0.28 25.25 -2.09
C GLU A 151 -0.01 24.62 -3.45
N PHE A 152 -0.27 25.37 -4.54
CA PHE A 152 -0.05 24.87 -5.88
C PHE A 152 0.52 26.01 -6.75
N GLU A 153 1.24 25.62 -7.78
CA GLU A 153 1.83 26.54 -8.74
C GLU A 153 1.09 26.42 -10.08
N LEU A 154 0.82 27.58 -10.68
CA LEU A 154 0.21 27.71 -11.99
C LEU A 154 1.29 28.17 -12.99
N ILE A 155 1.54 27.38 -14.01
CA ILE A 155 2.44 27.75 -15.11
C ILE A 155 1.68 28.58 -16.15
N GLU A 156 0.38 28.29 -16.33
CA GLU A 156 -0.49 28.98 -17.29
C GLU A 156 -1.79 29.42 -16.62
N LEU A 157 -2.39 30.50 -17.15
CA LEU A 157 -3.69 31.01 -16.71
C LEU A 157 -4.79 29.97 -17.04
N MET A 158 -5.43 29.44 -16.01
CA MET A 158 -6.53 28.50 -16.15
C MET A 158 -7.84 29.11 -15.67
N PRO A 159 -8.94 29.00 -16.44
CA PRO A 159 -10.23 29.60 -16.07
C PRO A 159 -10.87 28.91 -14.83
N HIS A 160 -10.58 27.63 -14.62
CA HIS A 160 -11.11 26.84 -13.51
C HIS A 160 -10.07 25.83 -13.04
N VAL A 161 -9.95 25.69 -11.72
CA VAL A 161 -9.10 24.70 -11.05
C VAL A 161 -9.96 23.95 -10.05
N ILE A 162 -9.89 22.63 -10.08
CA ILE A 162 -10.52 21.76 -9.08
C ILE A 162 -9.40 21.01 -8.37
N ALA A 163 -9.29 21.21 -7.06
CA ALA A 163 -8.39 20.44 -6.20
C ALA A 163 -9.21 19.50 -5.32
N ALA A 164 -8.78 18.24 -5.25
CA ALA A 164 -9.38 17.24 -4.38
C ALA A 164 -8.30 16.62 -3.48
N ILE A 165 -8.62 16.42 -2.21
CA ILE A 165 -7.75 15.78 -1.24
C ILE A 165 -8.48 14.54 -0.74
N GLY A 166 -7.92 13.37 -1.00
CA GLY A 166 -8.38 12.10 -0.48
C GLY A 166 -7.68 11.75 0.84
N LEU A 167 -8.42 11.29 1.82
CA LEU A 167 -7.88 10.70 3.03
C LEU A 167 -7.95 9.18 2.90
N VAL A 168 -6.82 8.55 3.10
CA VAL A 168 -6.71 7.10 3.12
C VAL A 168 -6.01 6.67 4.41
N THR A 169 -6.29 5.46 4.86
CA THR A 169 -5.49 4.85 5.93
C THR A 169 -4.08 4.53 5.40
N THR A 170 -3.15 4.22 6.28
CA THR A 170 -1.81 3.72 5.91
C THR A 170 -1.84 2.42 5.10
N THR A 171 -3.02 1.86 4.89
CA THR A 171 -3.28 0.65 4.11
C THR A 171 -4.13 0.93 2.88
N ASP A 172 -4.13 2.18 2.38
CA ASP A 172 -4.85 2.67 1.19
C ASP A 172 -6.38 2.47 1.22
N ILE A 173 -6.94 2.32 2.41
CA ILE A 173 -8.40 2.27 2.57
C ILE A 173 -8.93 3.70 2.67
N PRO A 174 -9.82 4.13 1.76
CA PRO A 174 -10.43 5.47 1.85
C PRO A 174 -11.17 5.66 3.18
N ILE A 175 -10.90 6.78 3.84
CA ILE A 175 -11.66 7.20 5.00
C ILE A 175 -12.86 7.96 4.46
N ILE A 176 -14.02 7.29 4.47
CA ILE A 176 -15.27 7.91 4.07
C ILE A 176 -15.79 8.68 5.28
N THR A 177 -15.97 9.98 5.13
CA THR A 177 -16.67 10.83 6.10
C THR A 177 -18.15 10.93 5.76
#